data_d845ae4d6aa21d076a1fb5a4b0166887
#
_entry.id   d845ae4d6aa21d076a1fb5a4b0166887
#
_cell.length_a   1.000
_cell.length_b   1.000
_cell.length_c   1.000
_cell.angle_alpha   90.00
_cell.angle_beta   90.00
_cell.angle_gamma   90.00
#
_symmetry.space_group_name_H-M   'P 1'
#
loop_
_entity.id
_entity.type
_entity.pdbx_description
1 polymer ?
#
loop_
_entity_poly.entity_id
_entity_poly.type
_entity_poly.pdbx_seq_one_letter_code
_entity_poly.pdbx_strand_id
1 'polypeptide(L)'
;VEELGFTEMTEIQQKSIPLILEGQDVIGHSNTGTGKTAAFGIPAVESITDTRNISVLVMCPTRELAMQAYEEIRKFARYKKGVKAVCVYGGASMDKQIHELKRRANIVIGTPGRILDHIRRRTLKLNNIRYVVLDEADEMLNMGFREDIEAILSEVPEDRQTVLFSATMPPAILAITETYQKNPVHVEIKSTQKTVELIEQYYYEVAMGRKTDALKLLLKAYAPKSSMVFCNTKKMVDDLTEELVKSGFRAVGIHGDMKQSQRTQVMNSFRNKSVEILVTTDVTARGIDVTGVDAVFNYDLPQDNEYYIHRTGRTGRAGHTGTAYTLISGRRQLYELREIERYTKADIIEKSLPEKSEIISMKKDEIISEIASINETVREADDVLEKLAGAGINYRETALRLISEKLKSETENIPEFEKPRPLKKGRKGTQTVKVDISIGRNKHIAPNFILGALVDATGMSGRDFGKIDIFDTHTTVEIPEAEKDYILDSTNPMKINGNKVEVKLYKGKETKSRRYDNPKKPEFDRKARAYGHRKKNEVYDYIPNRSKRTKKRH
;
A
#
# COMPACT_ATOMS: atom_id res chain seq x y z
N VAL A 1 4.73 -33.76 6.36
CA VAL A 1 3.83 -32.76 5.74
C VAL A 1 2.40 -32.93 6.30
N GLU A 2 1.87 -34.17 6.30
CA GLU A 2 0.53 -34.47 6.83
C GLU A 2 0.37 -34.09 8.33
N GLU A 3 1.36 -34.43 9.17
CA GLU A 3 1.35 -34.04 10.59
C GLU A 3 1.36 -32.49 10.83
N LEU A 4 1.72 -31.73 9.81
CA LEU A 4 1.68 -30.25 9.84
C LEU A 4 0.32 -29.71 9.37
N GLY A 5 -0.64 -30.61 9.07
CA GLY A 5 -1.99 -30.24 8.64
C GLY A 5 -2.13 -29.89 7.15
N PHE A 6 -1.13 -30.25 6.33
CA PHE A 6 -1.23 -30.10 4.88
C PHE A 6 -2.01 -31.30 4.31
N THR A 7 -3.30 -31.10 4.08
CA THR A 7 -4.20 -32.13 3.53
C THR A 7 -4.28 -32.07 2.01
N GLU A 8 -4.19 -30.88 1.44
CA GLU A 8 -4.26 -30.63 -0.01
C GLU A 8 -3.19 -29.62 -0.42
N MET A 9 -2.61 -29.84 -1.60
CA MET A 9 -1.67 -28.89 -2.19
C MET A 9 -2.41 -27.71 -2.83
N THR A 10 -1.92 -26.51 -2.60
CA THR A 10 -2.40 -25.33 -3.34
C THR A 10 -1.96 -25.39 -4.81
N GLU A 11 -2.61 -24.65 -5.69
CA GLU A 11 -2.32 -24.64 -7.12
C GLU A 11 -0.84 -24.33 -7.42
N ILE A 12 -0.23 -23.36 -6.71
CA ILE A 12 1.19 -23.03 -6.87
C ILE A 12 2.08 -24.21 -6.47
N GLN A 13 1.72 -24.92 -5.40
CA GLN A 13 2.47 -26.09 -4.95
C GLN A 13 2.35 -27.25 -5.94
N GLN A 14 1.14 -27.55 -6.43
CA GLN A 14 0.90 -28.62 -7.41
C GLN A 14 1.71 -28.42 -8.69
N LYS A 15 1.80 -27.18 -9.16
CA LYS A 15 2.48 -26.86 -10.41
C LYS A 15 4.00 -26.72 -10.25
N SER A 16 4.48 -26.15 -9.13
CA SER A 16 5.92 -25.83 -8.99
C SER A 16 6.75 -26.90 -8.30
N ILE A 17 6.20 -27.62 -7.29
CA ILE A 17 6.98 -28.62 -6.55
C ILE A 17 7.57 -29.71 -7.47
N PRO A 18 6.81 -30.35 -8.39
CA PRO A 18 7.36 -31.36 -9.28
C PRO A 18 8.52 -30.84 -10.13
N LEU A 19 8.34 -29.65 -10.76
CA LEU A 19 9.36 -29.05 -11.61
C LEU A 19 10.65 -28.71 -10.83
N ILE A 20 10.49 -28.22 -9.60
CA ILE A 20 11.64 -27.93 -8.74
C ILE A 20 12.37 -29.19 -8.32
N LEU A 21 11.64 -30.29 -8.00
CA LEU A 21 12.24 -31.56 -7.64
C LEU A 21 12.96 -32.23 -8.82
N GLU A 22 12.53 -31.97 -10.06
CA GLU A 22 13.21 -32.36 -11.29
C GLU A 22 14.48 -31.56 -11.57
N GLY A 23 14.76 -30.50 -10.77
CA GLY A 23 15.94 -29.67 -10.93
C GLY A 23 15.76 -28.51 -11.92
N GLN A 24 14.55 -28.23 -12.36
CA GLN A 24 14.27 -27.13 -13.31
C GLN A 24 14.27 -25.78 -12.60
N ASP A 25 14.77 -24.75 -13.28
CA ASP A 25 14.58 -23.37 -12.84
C ASP A 25 13.11 -22.97 -13.02
N VAL A 26 12.55 -22.30 -12.03
CA VAL A 26 11.12 -21.95 -12.01
C VAL A 26 10.94 -20.45 -11.74
N ILE A 27 10.04 -19.85 -12.48
CA ILE A 27 9.48 -18.52 -12.20
C ILE A 27 8.03 -18.71 -11.77
N GLY A 28 7.76 -18.54 -10.48
CA GLY A 28 6.42 -18.63 -9.91
C GLY A 28 5.77 -17.25 -9.84
N HIS A 29 4.79 -16.99 -10.70
CA HIS A 29 4.00 -15.77 -10.66
C HIS A 29 2.73 -15.99 -9.83
N SER A 30 2.74 -15.53 -8.58
CA SER A 30 1.60 -15.69 -7.66
C SER A 30 1.62 -14.68 -6.52
N ASN A 31 0.44 -14.31 -6.05
CA ASN A 31 0.24 -13.39 -4.92
C ASN A 31 0.75 -13.96 -3.59
N THR A 32 0.86 -13.11 -2.55
CA THR A 32 1.18 -13.54 -1.18
C THR A 32 0.06 -14.41 -0.59
N GLY A 33 0.44 -15.38 0.26
CA GLY A 33 -0.53 -16.26 0.94
C GLY A 33 -1.06 -17.43 0.10
N THR A 34 -0.48 -17.71 -1.06
CA THR A 34 -0.83 -18.86 -1.92
C THR A 34 -0.12 -20.17 -1.53
N GLY A 35 0.73 -20.13 -0.50
CA GLY A 35 1.51 -21.30 -0.07
C GLY A 35 2.89 -21.43 -0.71
N LYS A 36 3.48 -20.32 -1.22
CA LYS A 36 4.80 -20.29 -1.85
C LYS A 36 5.91 -20.85 -0.98
N THR A 37 5.90 -20.57 0.32
CA THR A 37 6.95 -21.04 1.24
C THR A 37 7.07 -22.57 1.24
N ALA A 38 5.95 -23.29 1.21
CA ALA A 38 5.99 -24.75 1.07
C ALA A 38 6.41 -25.18 -0.34
N ALA A 39 6.02 -24.42 -1.38
CA ALA A 39 6.36 -24.71 -2.76
C ALA A 39 7.87 -24.73 -3.03
N PHE A 40 8.65 -23.84 -2.39
CA PHE A 40 10.11 -23.87 -2.48
C PHE A 40 10.79 -24.54 -1.30
N GLY A 41 10.20 -24.47 -0.10
CA GLY A 41 10.83 -24.96 1.13
C GLY A 41 10.87 -26.48 1.25
N ILE A 42 9.83 -27.19 0.77
CA ILE A 42 9.84 -28.65 0.73
C ILE A 42 10.94 -29.17 -0.22
N PRO A 43 11.03 -28.73 -1.49
CA PRO A 43 12.13 -29.08 -2.37
C PRO A 43 13.50 -28.65 -1.83
N ALA A 44 13.59 -27.50 -1.18
CA ALA A 44 14.83 -27.02 -0.55
C ALA A 44 15.35 -28.02 0.49
N VAL A 45 14.47 -28.54 1.34
CA VAL A 45 14.83 -29.58 2.32
C VAL A 45 15.20 -30.88 1.63
N GLU A 46 14.45 -31.31 0.60
CA GLU A 46 14.72 -32.53 -0.13
C GLU A 46 16.04 -32.49 -0.92
N SER A 47 16.43 -31.33 -1.45
CA SER A 47 17.69 -31.18 -2.22
C SER A 47 18.98 -31.40 -1.39
N ILE A 48 18.88 -31.40 -0.05
CA ILE A 48 20.05 -31.57 0.81
C ILE A 48 20.50 -33.03 0.86
N THR A 49 21.61 -33.30 0.20
CA THR A 49 22.30 -34.61 0.20
C THR A 49 23.53 -34.62 1.07
N ASP A 50 24.22 -33.49 1.23
CA ASP A 50 25.38 -33.28 2.11
C ASP A 50 25.06 -32.32 3.25
N THR A 51 25.05 -32.83 4.47
CA THR A 51 24.75 -32.06 5.68
C THR A 51 25.95 -31.30 6.26
N ARG A 52 27.11 -31.31 5.58
CA ARG A 52 28.32 -30.63 6.04
C ARG A 52 28.46 -29.21 5.51
N ASN A 53 27.83 -28.91 4.39
CA ASN A 53 27.98 -27.65 3.66
C ASN A 53 26.63 -26.91 3.54
N ILE A 54 26.73 -25.61 3.34
CA ILE A 54 25.58 -24.78 2.97
C ILE A 54 25.31 -25.01 1.48
N SER A 55 24.13 -25.56 1.15
CA SER A 55 23.74 -25.91 -0.22
C SER A 55 22.50 -25.14 -0.70
N VAL A 56 21.77 -24.51 0.21
CA VAL A 56 20.54 -23.75 -0.07
C VAL A 56 20.64 -22.32 0.43
N LEU A 57 20.29 -21.38 -0.43
CA LEU A 57 20.20 -19.96 -0.12
C LEU A 57 18.79 -19.44 -0.46
N VAL A 58 18.11 -18.84 0.51
CA VAL A 58 16.80 -18.21 0.34
C VAL A 58 16.92 -16.72 0.65
N MET A 59 16.57 -15.88 -0.30
CA MET A 59 16.53 -14.42 -0.15
C MET A 59 15.10 -13.94 -0.01
N CYS A 60 14.84 -13.11 1.01
CA CYS A 60 13.54 -12.49 1.28
C CYS A 60 13.70 -10.98 1.48
N PRO A 61 12.71 -10.14 1.12
CA PRO A 61 12.83 -8.69 1.20
C PRO A 61 12.95 -8.16 2.63
N THR A 62 12.26 -8.80 3.57
CA THR A 62 12.18 -8.32 4.96
C THR A 62 12.63 -9.37 5.96
N ARG A 63 12.97 -8.89 7.17
CA ARG A 63 13.38 -9.74 8.29
C ARG A 63 12.28 -10.69 8.71
N GLU A 64 11.06 -10.21 8.72
CA GLU A 64 9.88 -10.93 9.14
C GLU A 64 9.59 -12.09 8.19
N LEU A 65 9.63 -11.84 6.87
CA LEU A 65 9.47 -12.88 5.85
C LEU A 65 10.60 -13.91 5.91
N ALA A 66 11.85 -13.47 6.13
CA ALA A 66 12.97 -14.37 6.31
C ALA A 66 12.80 -15.25 7.57
N MET A 67 12.31 -14.69 8.67
CA MET A 67 12.00 -15.43 9.90
C MET A 67 10.84 -16.41 9.70
N GLN A 68 9.78 -16.00 8.99
CA GLN A 68 8.64 -16.86 8.66
C GLN A 68 9.09 -18.06 7.81
N ALA A 69 9.81 -17.79 6.71
CA ALA A 69 10.35 -18.85 5.85
C ALA A 69 11.28 -19.79 6.64
N TYR A 70 12.10 -19.24 7.56
CA TYR A 70 12.95 -20.03 8.45
C TYR A 70 12.12 -20.96 9.35
N GLU A 71 11.09 -20.47 10.01
CA GLU A 71 10.27 -21.29 10.90
C GLU A 71 9.52 -22.37 10.14
N GLU A 72 9.02 -22.10 8.95
CA GLU A 72 8.35 -23.09 8.11
C GLU A 72 9.33 -24.14 7.59
N ILE A 73 10.46 -23.73 7.03
CA ILE A 73 11.49 -24.66 6.55
C ILE A 73 12.01 -25.54 7.70
N ARG A 74 12.15 -24.99 8.89
CA ARG A 74 12.52 -25.76 10.08
C ARG A 74 11.49 -26.82 10.44
N LYS A 75 10.19 -26.53 10.27
CA LYS A 75 9.12 -27.53 10.46
C LYS A 75 9.22 -28.64 9.40
N PHE A 76 9.45 -28.29 8.12
CA PHE A 76 9.61 -29.27 7.03
C PHE A 76 10.85 -30.16 7.25
N ALA A 77 11.92 -29.57 7.78
CA ALA A 77 13.17 -30.29 8.05
C ALA A 77 13.14 -31.17 9.32
N ARG A 78 12.03 -31.14 10.11
CA ARG A 78 11.96 -31.75 11.44
C ARG A 78 12.42 -33.23 11.47
N TYR A 79 12.10 -33.98 10.46
CA TYR A 79 12.40 -35.41 10.39
C TYR A 79 13.63 -35.76 9.52
N LYS A 80 14.21 -34.78 8.83
CA LYS A 80 15.42 -34.99 8.02
C LYS A 80 16.66 -34.74 8.88
N LYS A 81 17.26 -35.83 9.40
CA LYS A 81 18.42 -35.78 10.29
C LYS A 81 19.59 -35.03 9.67
N GLY A 82 20.19 -34.14 10.45
CA GLY A 82 21.38 -33.37 10.05
C GLY A 82 21.09 -32.06 9.29
N VAL A 83 19.86 -31.83 8.86
CA VAL A 83 19.49 -30.57 8.19
C VAL A 83 19.29 -29.45 9.21
N LYS A 84 19.95 -28.32 8.99
CA LYS A 84 19.88 -27.12 9.82
C LYS A 84 19.69 -25.88 8.98
N ALA A 85 18.65 -25.12 9.27
CA ALA A 85 18.44 -23.79 8.72
C ALA A 85 19.00 -22.73 9.66
N VAL A 86 19.48 -21.62 9.11
CA VAL A 86 19.91 -20.43 9.83
C VAL A 86 19.31 -19.20 9.17
N CYS A 87 18.80 -18.26 9.98
CA CYS A 87 18.24 -17.01 9.51
C CYS A 87 19.19 -15.84 9.78
N VAL A 88 19.51 -15.07 8.71
CA VAL A 88 20.41 -13.93 8.77
C VAL A 88 19.73 -12.65 8.26
N TYR A 89 19.64 -11.62 9.11
CA TYR A 89 18.96 -10.37 8.76
C TYR A 89 19.54 -9.18 9.52
N GLY A 90 19.33 -7.98 9.00
CA GLY A 90 19.81 -6.74 9.60
C GLY A 90 19.14 -6.43 10.95
N GLY A 91 19.87 -5.77 11.89
CA GLY A 91 19.35 -5.39 13.20
C GLY A 91 19.43 -6.47 14.28
N ALA A 92 19.82 -7.70 13.93
CA ALA A 92 20.21 -8.73 14.90
C ALA A 92 21.74 -8.76 15.10
N SER A 93 22.19 -9.35 16.23
CA SER A 93 23.61 -9.47 16.54
C SER A 93 24.37 -10.26 15.48
N MET A 94 25.41 -9.67 14.91
CA MET A 94 26.27 -10.30 13.91
C MET A 94 26.98 -11.54 14.49
N ASP A 95 27.49 -11.43 15.73
CA ASP A 95 28.24 -12.53 16.37
C ASP A 95 27.36 -13.77 16.59
N LYS A 96 26.09 -13.58 16.98
CA LYS A 96 25.14 -14.68 17.10
C LYS A 96 24.92 -15.37 15.75
N GLN A 97 24.73 -14.62 14.68
CA GLN A 97 24.55 -15.17 13.34
C GLN A 97 25.79 -15.90 12.85
N ILE A 98 26.99 -15.36 13.10
CA ILE A 98 28.27 -16.04 12.79
C ILE A 98 28.39 -17.36 13.55
N HIS A 99 28.00 -17.37 14.83
CA HIS A 99 28.02 -18.59 15.63
C HIS A 99 27.07 -19.65 15.06
N GLU A 100 25.83 -19.26 14.70
CA GLU A 100 24.87 -20.18 14.10
C GLU A 100 25.32 -20.72 12.73
N LEU A 101 25.89 -19.87 11.86
CA LEU A 101 26.45 -20.30 10.56
C LEU A 101 27.55 -21.35 10.73
N LYS A 102 28.41 -21.22 11.76
CA LYS A 102 29.49 -22.17 12.06
C LYS A 102 28.99 -23.53 12.57
N ARG A 103 27.74 -23.63 13.00
CA ARG A 103 27.12 -24.86 13.56
C ARG A 103 26.57 -25.81 12.50
N ARG A 104 27.23 -25.90 11.33
CA ARG A 104 26.85 -26.75 10.19
C ARG A 104 25.45 -26.42 9.64
N ALA A 105 25.24 -25.15 9.27
CA ALA A 105 24.07 -24.76 8.52
C ALA A 105 24.10 -25.39 7.11
N ASN A 106 22.94 -25.81 6.62
CA ASN A 106 22.75 -26.34 5.25
C ASN A 106 21.89 -25.38 4.43
N ILE A 107 20.97 -24.69 5.10
CA ILE A 107 20.06 -23.72 4.53
C ILE A 107 20.33 -22.37 5.18
N VAL A 108 20.56 -21.36 4.38
CA VAL A 108 20.64 -19.96 4.84
C VAL A 108 19.45 -19.22 4.26
N ILE A 109 18.67 -18.60 5.14
CA ILE A 109 17.56 -17.74 4.78
C ILE A 109 17.89 -16.32 5.26
N GLY A 110 17.67 -15.30 4.45
CA GLY A 110 17.98 -13.96 4.93
C GLY A 110 17.61 -12.82 4.00
N THR A 111 17.90 -11.60 4.47
CA THR A 111 17.74 -10.40 3.66
C THR A 111 19.00 -10.11 2.85
N PRO A 112 18.91 -9.61 1.59
CA PRO A 112 20.06 -9.44 0.70
C PRO A 112 21.22 -8.71 1.34
N GLY A 113 21.02 -7.50 1.89
CA GLY A 113 22.11 -6.71 2.50
C GLY A 113 22.84 -7.43 3.63
N ARG A 114 22.16 -8.24 4.47
CA ARG A 114 22.84 -8.99 5.54
C ARG A 114 23.57 -10.22 5.02
N ILE A 115 23.04 -10.89 4.01
CA ILE A 115 23.75 -11.99 3.32
C ILE A 115 25.05 -11.45 2.73
N LEU A 116 25.00 -10.32 2.02
CA LEU A 116 26.17 -9.67 1.44
C LEU A 116 27.19 -9.22 2.51
N ASP A 117 26.74 -8.74 3.67
CA ASP A 117 27.61 -8.45 4.81
C ASP A 117 28.38 -9.68 5.29
N HIS A 118 27.71 -10.84 5.38
CA HIS A 118 28.37 -12.10 5.76
C HIS A 118 29.34 -12.60 4.69
N ILE A 119 29.04 -12.42 3.40
CA ILE A 119 29.94 -12.74 2.29
C ILE A 119 31.20 -11.88 2.35
N ARG A 120 31.04 -10.55 2.45
CA ARG A 120 32.16 -9.58 2.57
C ARG A 120 33.06 -9.87 3.77
N ARG A 121 32.48 -10.32 4.87
CA ARG A 121 33.21 -10.75 6.09
C ARG A 121 33.77 -12.16 5.99
N ARG A 122 33.54 -12.89 4.90
CA ARG A 122 33.96 -14.30 4.70
C ARG A 122 33.41 -15.25 5.77
N THR A 123 32.30 -14.90 6.41
CA THR A 123 31.61 -15.74 7.41
C THR A 123 30.55 -16.63 6.80
N LEU A 124 30.13 -16.33 5.57
CA LEU A 124 29.28 -17.15 4.72
C LEU A 124 30.02 -17.42 3.40
N LYS A 125 30.16 -18.69 3.03
CA LYS A 125 30.79 -19.12 1.78
C LYS A 125 29.69 -19.73 0.89
N LEU A 126 29.61 -19.30 -0.36
CA LEU A 126 28.57 -19.72 -1.31
C LEU A 126 29.03 -20.81 -2.30
N ASN A 127 30.28 -21.29 -2.22
CA ASN A 127 30.88 -22.20 -3.19
C ASN A 127 30.15 -23.56 -3.35
N ASN A 128 29.36 -23.95 -2.36
CA ASN A 128 28.61 -25.22 -2.38
C ASN A 128 27.11 -25.03 -2.56
N ILE A 129 26.64 -23.83 -2.85
CA ILE A 129 25.23 -23.58 -3.12
C ILE A 129 24.82 -24.28 -4.41
N ARG A 130 23.75 -25.05 -4.32
CA ARG A 130 23.12 -25.80 -5.42
C ARG A 130 21.69 -25.33 -5.70
N TYR A 131 21.07 -24.66 -4.73
CA TYR A 131 19.69 -24.22 -4.82
C TYR A 131 19.52 -22.81 -4.26
N VAL A 132 19.02 -21.92 -5.08
CA VAL A 132 18.76 -20.53 -4.73
C VAL A 132 17.28 -20.19 -4.89
N VAL A 133 16.72 -19.49 -3.92
CA VAL A 133 15.36 -18.99 -3.96
C VAL A 133 15.37 -17.47 -3.79
N LEU A 134 14.67 -16.77 -4.67
CA LEU A 134 14.27 -15.38 -4.51
C LEU A 134 12.78 -15.33 -4.22
N ASP A 135 12.39 -15.06 -2.99
CA ASP A 135 10.99 -14.92 -2.60
C ASP A 135 10.59 -13.45 -2.52
N GLU A 136 9.43 -13.11 -3.10
CA GLU A 136 8.98 -11.72 -3.30
C GLU A 136 10.06 -10.85 -3.97
N ALA A 137 10.53 -11.32 -5.14
CA ALA A 137 11.64 -10.70 -5.85
C ALA A 137 11.35 -9.26 -6.30
N ASP A 138 10.14 -8.97 -6.75
CA ASP A 138 9.65 -7.63 -7.07
C ASP A 138 9.79 -6.68 -5.88
N GLU A 139 9.45 -7.16 -4.70
CA GLU A 139 9.55 -6.39 -3.47
C GLU A 139 11.00 -6.09 -3.10
N MET A 140 11.89 -7.07 -3.26
CA MET A 140 13.32 -6.82 -3.04
C MET A 140 13.87 -5.72 -3.96
N LEU A 141 13.40 -5.67 -5.21
CA LEU A 141 13.79 -4.62 -6.15
C LEU A 141 13.19 -3.25 -5.76
N ASN A 142 11.92 -3.22 -5.37
CA ASN A 142 11.25 -2.00 -4.90
C ASN A 142 11.94 -1.41 -3.65
N MET A 143 12.54 -2.26 -2.83
CA MET A 143 13.34 -1.86 -1.66
C MET A 143 14.79 -1.46 -2.01
N GLY A 144 15.19 -1.51 -3.28
CA GLY A 144 16.51 -1.12 -3.75
C GLY A 144 17.60 -2.18 -3.59
N PHE A 145 17.25 -3.45 -3.37
CA PHE A 145 18.22 -4.54 -3.20
C PHE A 145 18.74 -5.14 -4.52
N ARG A 146 18.46 -4.49 -5.66
CA ARG A 146 18.89 -5.03 -6.97
C ARG A 146 20.38 -5.33 -7.01
N GLU A 147 21.21 -4.35 -6.69
CA GLU A 147 22.68 -4.49 -6.71
C GLU A 147 23.17 -5.55 -5.72
N ASP A 148 22.55 -5.63 -4.53
CA ASP A 148 22.88 -6.65 -3.54
C ASP A 148 22.57 -8.06 -4.05
N ILE A 149 21.41 -8.26 -4.69
CA ILE A 149 20.99 -9.54 -5.28
C ILE A 149 21.93 -9.96 -6.39
N GLU A 150 22.22 -9.06 -7.34
CA GLU A 150 23.15 -9.32 -8.45
C GLU A 150 24.55 -9.67 -7.91
N ALA A 151 25.06 -8.94 -6.89
CA ALA A 151 26.33 -9.24 -6.24
C ALA A 151 26.34 -10.60 -5.54
N ILE A 152 25.26 -11.01 -4.88
CA ILE A 152 25.16 -12.34 -4.25
C ILE A 152 25.10 -13.43 -5.31
N LEU A 153 24.28 -13.26 -6.35
CA LEU A 153 24.11 -14.26 -7.40
C LEU A 153 25.38 -14.49 -8.23
N SER A 154 26.24 -13.47 -8.37
CA SER A 154 27.54 -13.57 -9.04
C SER A 154 28.57 -14.39 -8.25
N GLU A 155 28.42 -14.52 -6.92
CA GLU A 155 29.30 -15.31 -6.05
C GLU A 155 28.83 -16.78 -5.89
N VAL A 156 27.62 -17.11 -6.34
CA VAL A 156 27.08 -18.47 -6.31
C VAL A 156 27.50 -19.22 -7.56
N PRO A 157 27.86 -20.55 -7.47
CA PRO A 157 28.23 -21.35 -8.63
C PRO A 157 27.20 -21.27 -9.76
N GLU A 158 27.66 -21.30 -11.01
CA GLU A 158 26.79 -21.30 -12.18
C GLU A 158 25.95 -22.59 -12.25
N ASP A 159 26.52 -23.72 -11.82
CA ASP A 159 25.81 -25.01 -11.73
C ASP A 159 24.94 -25.05 -10.48
N ARG A 160 23.83 -24.33 -10.55
CA ARG A 160 22.79 -24.25 -9.53
C ARG A 160 21.42 -24.25 -10.16
N GLN A 161 20.43 -24.61 -9.37
CA GLN A 161 19.01 -24.37 -9.64
C GLN A 161 18.60 -23.03 -9.02
N THR A 162 17.87 -22.20 -9.77
CA THR A 162 17.39 -20.92 -9.29
C THR A 162 15.86 -20.85 -9.42
N VAL A 163 15.18 -20.61 -8.31
CA VAL A 163 13.72 -20.48 -8.24
C VAL A 163 13.38 -19.06 -7.82
N LEU A 164 12.49 -18.41 -8.56
CA LEU A 164 12.06 -17.05 -8.31
C LEU A 164 10.55 -17.03 -8.12
N PHE A 165 10.09 -16.43 -7.02
CA PHE A 165 8.69 -16.12 -6.79
C PHE A 165 8.49 -14.61 -6.75
N SER A 166 7.49 -14.14 -7.51
CA SER A 166 7.13 -12.73 -7.58
C SER A 166 5.64 -12.56 -7.79
N ALA A 167 5.07 -11.48 -7.28
CA ALA A 167 3.67 -11.11 -7.55
C ALA A 167 3.55 -10.33 -8.85
N THR A 168 4.62 -9.68 -9.30
CA THR A 168 4.68 -8.89 -10.53
C THR A 168 5.94 -9.21 -11.32
N MET A 169 5.93 -8.92 -12.64
CA MET A 169 7.05 -9.19 -13.55
C MET A 169 7.53 -7.90 -14.24
N PRO A 170 8.04 -6.91 -13.50
CA PRO A 170 8.60 -5.72 -14.11
C PRO A 170 9.86 -6.05 -14.93
N PRO A 171 10.27 -5.19 -15.88
CA PRO A 171 11.45 -5.43 -16.73
C PRO A 171 12.73 -5.75 -15.94
N ALA A 172 12.87 -5.22 -14.75
CA ALA A 172 14.03 -5.47 -13.89
C ALA A 172 14.07 -6.93 -13.34
N ILE A 173 12.91 -7.54 -13.05
CA ILE A 173 12.81 -8.96 -12.69
C ILE A 173 13.15 -9.82 -13.91
N LEU A 174 12.60 -9.50 -15.08
CA LEU A 174 12.90 -10.24 -16.32
C LEU A 174 14.41 -10.22 -16.61
N ALA A 175 15.08 -9.10 -16.44
CA ALA A 175 16.53 -9.00 -16.61
C ALA A 175 17.31 -9.92 -15.65
N ILE A 176 16.87 -10.05 -14.40
CA ILE A 176 17.47 -10.98 -13.42
C ILE A 176 17.25 -12.44 -13.87
N THR A 177 16.03 -12.78 -14.32
CA THR A 177 15.73 -14.15 -14.78
C THR A 177 16.54 -14.52 -16.01
N GLU A 178 16.66 -13.63 -17.00
CA GLU A 178 17.46 -13.83 -18.22
C GLU A 178 18.96 -14.02 -17.91
N THR A 179 19.47 -13.35 -16.87
CA THR A 179 20.89 -13.40 -16.52
C THR A 179 21.24 -14.60 -15.64
N TYR A 180 20.39 -14.97 -14.70
CA TYR A 180 20.74 -15.90 -13.61
C TYR A 180 19.93 -17.19 -13.58
N GLN A 181 18.95 -17.38 -14.47
CA GLN A 181 18.20 -18.63 -14.62
C GLN A 181 18.49 -19.33 -15.94
N LYS A 182 18.37 -20.66 -15.96
CA LYS A 182 18.60 -21.51 -17.14
C LYS A 182 17.28 -22.06 -17.65
N ASN A 183 16.77 -21.53 -18.77
CA ASN A 183 15.51 -21.96 -19.39
C ASN A 183 14.37 -22.15 -18.37
N PRO A 184 14.03 -21.12 -17.58
CA PRO A 184 13.09 -21.27 -16.49
C PRO A 184 11.68 -21.61 -16.98
N VAL A 185 10.99 -22.48 -16.24
CA VAL A 185 9.58 -22.77 -16.48
C VAL A 185 8.73 -21.72 -15.78
N HIS A 186 7.86 -21.08 -16.54
CA HIS A 186 6.91 -20.09 -16.00
C HIS A 186 5.68 -20.80 -15.43
N VAL A 187 5.47 -20.67 -14.14
CA VAL A 187 4.29 -21.15 -13.43
C VAL A 187 3.45 -19.93 -13.06
N GLU A 188 2.41 -19.70 -13.81
CA GLU A 188 1.46 -18.62 -13.53
C GLU A 188 0.22 -19.17 -12.83
N ILE A 189 -0.10 -18.61 -11.68
CA ILE A 189 -1.38 -18.80 -11.03
C ILE A 189 -2.22 -17.59 -11.37
N LYS A 190 -3.16 -17.79 -12.28
CA LYS A 190 -4.16 -16.76 -12.53
C LYS A 190 -4.86 -16.49 -11.20
N SER A 191 -4.67 -15.30 -10.67
CA SER A 191 -5.43 -14.82 -9.53
C SER A 191 -6.89 -15.11 -9.85
N THR A 192 -7.45 -16.16 -9.23
CA THR A 192 -8.87 -16.42 -9.37
C THR A 192 -9.54 -15.17 -8.84
N GLN A 193 -10.40 -14.56 -9.63
CA GLN A 193 -11.24 -13.40 -9.29
C GLN A 193 -11.92 -13.54 -7.92
N LYS A 194 -12.02 -14.77 -7.42
CA LYS A 194 -12.59 -15.13 -6.11
C LYS A 194 -12.00 -14.37 -4.90
N THR A 195 -10.73 -13.96 -4.92
CA THR A 195 -10.16 -13.22 -3.77
C THR A 195 -10.61 -11.75 -3.76
N VAL A 196 -10.86 -11.18 -4.93
CA VAL A 196 -11.40 -9.81 -5.07
C VAL A 196 -12.90 -9.79 -4.75
N GLU A 197 -13.62 -10.87 -5.10
CA GLU A 197 -15.06 -11.01 -4.83
C GLU A 197 -15.41 -11.19 -3.35
N LEU A 198 -14.44 -11.58 -2.50
CA LEU A 198 -14.62 -11.75 -1.06
C LEU A 198 -14.34 -10.47 -0.25
N ILE A 199 -13.84 -9.40 -0.89
CA ILE A 199 -13.49 -8.16 -0.21
C ILE A 199 -14.44 -7.06 -0.68
N GLU A 200 -15.29 -6.61 0.21
CA GLU A 200 -16.07 -5.40 -0.01
C GLU A 200 -15.19 -4.17 0.12
N GLN A 201 -15.25 -3.26 -0.86
CA GLN A 201 -14.36 -2.11 -0.90
C GLN A 201 -15.17 -0.81 -0.96
N TYR A 202 -14.90 0.06 0.01
CA TYR A 202 -15.61 1.31 0.16
C TYR A 202 -14.66 2.49 0.26
N TYR A 203 -15.06 3.65 -0.25
CA TYR A 203 -14.35 4.88 0.03
C TYR A 203 -15.26 5.95 0.63
N TYR A 204 -14.66 6.82 1.42
CA TYR A 204 -15.32 7.94 2.06
C TYR A 204 -14.59 9.23 1.71
N GLU A 205 -15.30 10.18 1.13
CA GLU A 205 -14.77 11.52 0.92
C GLU A 205 -14.90 12.33 2.22
N VAL A 206 -13.78 12.81 2.72
CA VAL A 206 -13.66 13.48 4.01
C VAL A 206 -13.03 14.87 3.80
N ALA A 207 -13.51 15.87 4.52
CA ALA A 207 -12.89 17.18 4.52
C ALA A 207 -11.42 17.11 4.96
N MET A 208 -10.58 17.97 4.37
CA MET A 208 -9.16 18.03 4.68
C MET A 208 -8.95 18.24 6.20
N GLY A 209 -8.04 17.44 6.79
CA GLY A 209 -7.77 17.48 8.24
C GLY A 209 -8.76 16.70 9.12
N ARG A 210 -9.83 16.11 8.56
CA ARG A 210 -10.84 15.34 9.33
C ARG A 210 -10.72 13.83 9.18
N LYS A 211 -9.65 13.31 8.54
CA LYS A 211 -9.46 11.87 8.32
C LYS A 211 -9.38 11.07 9.64
N THR A 212 -8.73 11.62 10.66
CA THR A 212 -8.62 10.95 11.97
C THR A 212 -9.98 10.82 12.63
N ASP A 213 -10.80 11.86 12.59
CA ASP A 213 -12.16 11.81 13.13
C ASP A 213 -13.03 10.81 12.36
N ALA A 214 -12.89 10.78 11.01
CA ALA A 214 -13.60 9.83 10.16
C ALA A 214 -13.19 8.39 10.47
N LEU A 215 -11.89 8.12 10.64
CA LEU A 215 -11.40 6.81 11.03
C LEU A 215 -11.98 6.37 12.40
N LYS A 216 -11.95 7.24 13.40
CA LYS A 216 -12.54 6.97 14.72
C LYS A 216 -14.03 6.65 14.61
N LEU A 217 -14.74 7.39 13.77
CA LEU A 217 -16.17 7.19 13.52
C LEU A 217 -16.42 5.80 12.90
N LEU A 218 -15.67 5.44 11.87
CA LEU A 218 -15.80 4.15 11.18
C LEU A 218 -15.42 2.97 12.10
N LEU A 219 -14.34 3.12 12.89
CA LEU A 219 -13.94 2.13 13.89
C LEU A 219 -15.04 1.91 14.95
N LYS A 220 -15.70 2.97 15.40
CA LYS A 220 -16.84 2.87 16.34
C LYS A 220 -18.09 2.27 15.67
N ALA A 221 -18.38 2.67 14.44
CA ALA A 221 -19.57 2.23 13.72
C ALA A 221 -19.52 0.73 13.38
N TYR A 222 -18.40 0.27 12.84
CA TYR A 222 -18.26 -1.10 12.34
C TYR A 222 -17.60 -2.07 13.35
N ALA A 223 -16.96 -1.56 14.40
CA ALA A 223 -16.34 -2.30 15.48
C ALA A 223 -15.60 -3.59 15.05
N PRO A 224 -14.66 -3.55 14.08
CA PRO A 224 -13.97 -4.76 13.64
C PRO A 224 -13.15 -5.33 14.81
N LYS A 225 -13.22 -6.66 15.02
CA LYS A 225 -12.47 -7.35 16.06
C LYS A 225 -10.96 -7.31 15.84
N SER A 226 -10.57 -7.16 14.57
CA SER A 226 -9.18 -7.02 14.15
C SER A 226 -9.10 -6.12 12.92
N SER A 227 -8.20 -5.13 12.91
CA SER A 227 -8.05 -4.23 11.77
C SER A 227 -6.61 -3.78 11.57
N MET A 228 -6.29 -3.47 10.30
CA MET A 228 -5.03 -2.82 9.93
C MET A 228 -5.32 -1.44 9.36
N VAL A 229 -4.57 -0.44 9.81
CA VAL A 229 -4.65 0.95 9.33
C VAL A 229 -3.35 1.32 8.63
N PHE A 230 -3.42 1.71 7.37
CA PHE A 230 -2.26 2.02 6.55
C PHE A 230 -2.03 3.53 6.42
N CYS A 231 -0.82 3.96 6.78
CA CYS A 231 -0.32 5.32 6.65
C CYS A 231 0.91 5.35 5.76
N ASN A 232 1.14 6.48 5.06
CA ASN A 232 2.29 6.61 4.15
C ASN A 232 3.60 6.94 4.87
N THR A 233 3.57 7.46 6.10
CA THR A 233 4.78 7.85 6.83
C THR A 233 4.84 7.27 8.24
N LYS A 234 6.06 7.00 8.72
CA LYS A 234 6.32 6.52 10.09
C LYS A 234 5.77 7.48 11.14
N LYS A 235 5.99 8.79 10.94
CA LYS A 235 5.46 9.82 11.83
C LYS A 235 3.94 9.76 11.94
N MET A 236 3.25 9.59 10.80
CA MET A 236 1.78 9.46 10.82
C MET A 236 1.33 8.19 11.57
N VAL A 237 2.10 7.10 11.49
CA VAL A 237 1.82 5.90 12.30
C VAL A 237 1.87 6.22 13.79
N ASP A 238 2.91 6.94 14.26
CA ASP A 238 3.05 7.32 15.66
C ASP A 238 1.94 8.28 16.09
N ASP A 239 1.75 9.38 15.35
CA ASP A 239 0.76 10.42 15.66
C ASP A 239 -0.67 9.84 15.70
N LEU A 240 -1.02 9.00 14.71
CA LEU A 240 -2.34 8.38 14.62
C LEU A 240 -2.56 7.33 15.72
N THR A 241 -1.54 6.53 16.03
CA THR A 241 -1.61 5.54 17.11
C THR A 241 -1.86 6.22 18.46
N GLU A 242 -1.10 7.28 18.76
CA GLU A 242 -1.27 8.06 20.01
C GLU A 242 -2.69 8.63 20.11
N GLU A 243 -3.21 9.18 19.02
CA GLU A 243 -4.55 9.76 18.98
C GLU A 243 -5.66 8.71 19.13
N LEU A 244 -5.49 7.51 18.54
CA LEU A 244 -6.43 6.40 18.73
C LEU A 244 -6.42 5.89 20.18
N VAL A 245 -5.24 5.73 20.78
CA VAL A 245 -5.11 5.29 22.19
C VAL A 245 -5.72 6.33 23.12
N LYS A 246 -5.46 7.63 22.94
CA LYS A 246 -6.10 8.72 23.70
C LYS A 246 -7.63 8.71 23.59
N SER A 247 -8.14 8.25 22.45
CA SER A 247 -9.59 8.12 22.21
C SER A 247 -10.19 6.82 22.71
N GLY A 248 -9.42 5.98 23.44
CA GLY A 248 -9.88 4.76 24.07
C GLY A 248 -9.82 3.50 23.19
N PHE A 249 -9.24 3.57 21.98
CA PHE A 249 -9.06 2.40 21.12
C PHE A 249 -7.86 1.57 21.54
N ARG A 250 -7.96 0.24 21.43
CA ARG A 250 -6.85 -0.69 21.64
C ARG A 250 -6.00 -0.76 20.38
N ALA A 251 -5.18 0.27 20.17
CA ALA A 251 -4.34 0.44 18.99
C ALA A 251 -2.86 0.36 19.32
N VAL A 252 -2.06 -0.11 18.36
CA VAL A 252 -0.61 -0.12 18.41
C VAL A 252 -0.02 0.18 17.04
N GLY A 253 1.08 0.94 17.02
CA GLY A 253 1.80 1.26 15.80
C GLY A 253 2.99 0.34 15.56
N ILE A 254 3.30 0.08 14.27
CA ILE A 254 4.51 -0.62 13.87
C ILE A 254 5.13 0.03 12.62
N HIS A 255 6.41 0.39 12.69
CA HIS A 255 7.16 1.00 11.58
C HIS A 255 8.65 0.64 11.63
N GLY A 256 9.37 0.97 10.54
CA GLY A 256 10.76 0.52 10.33
C GLY A 256 11.79 1.00 11.35
N ASP A 257 11.55 2.12 12.06
CA ASP A 257 12.53 2.68 13.03
C ASP A 257 12.46 2.00 14.40
N MET A 258 11.46 1.16 14.65
CA MET A 258 11.32 0.42 15.90
C MET A 258 12.40 -0.66 16.05
N LYS A 259 12.87 -0.85 17.29
CA LYS A 259 13.76 -1.98 17.61
C LYS A 259 13.05 -3.32 17.40
N GLN A 260 13.81 -4.34 17.00
CA GLN A 260 13.22 -5.66 16.70
C GLN A 260 12.45 -6.28 17.88
N SER A 261 12.93 -6.08 19.11
CA SER A 261 12.22 -6.55 20.30
C SER A 261 10.84 -5.89 20.44
N GLN A 262 10.75 -4.59 20.19
CA GLN A 262 9.47 -3.85 20.22
C GLN A 262 8.52 -4.35 19.13
N ARG A 263 9.02 -4.56 17.89
CA ARG A 263 8.22 -5.09 16.79
C ARG A 263 7.66 -6.48 17.13
N THR A 264 8.49 -7.35 17.71
CA THR A 264 8.06 -8.68 18.15
C THR A 264 6.97 -8.59 19.24
N GLN A 265 7.12 -7.69 20.19
CA GLN A 265 6.11 -7.46 21.25
C GLN A 265 4.78 -6.97 20.65
N VAL A 266 4.82 -5.98 19.77
CA VAL A 266 3.65 -5.45 19.05
C VAL A 266 2.93 -6.57 18.30
N MET A 267 3.68 -7.37 17.53
CA MET A 267 3.10 -8.47 16.75
C MET A 267 2.45 -9.54 17.64
N ASN A 268 3.08 -9.87 18.76
CA ASN A 268 2.50 -10.82 19.72
C ASN A 268 1.21 -10.25 20.34
N SER A 269 1.20 -8.96 20.71
CA SER A 269 0.00 -8.32 21.26
C SER A 269 -1.17 -8.33 20.27
N PHE A 270 -0.90 -8.12 18.98
CA PHE A 270 -1.92 -8.17 17.95
C PHE A 270 -2.41 -9.61 17.68
N ARG A 271 -1.50 -10.57 17.57
CA ARG A 271 -1.84 -12.00 17.38
C ARG A 271 -2.66 -12.57 18.55
N ASN A 272 -2.34 -12.17 19.77
CA ASN A 272 -3.06 -12.59 20.98
C ASN A 272 -4.36 -11.81 21.23
N LYS A 273 -4.75 -10.93 20.26
CA LYS A 273 -5.97 -10.10 20.34
C LYS A 273 -6.04 -9.19 21.57
N SER A 274 -4.89 -8.88 22.20
CA SER A 274 -4.83 -7.88 23.28
C SER A 274 -4.93 -6.45 22.74
N VAL A 275 -4.64 -6.25 21.46
CA VAL A 275 -4.92 -5.04 20.68
C VAL A 275 -5.72 -5.41 19.43
N GLU A 276 -6.59 -4.50 18.99
CA GLU A 276 -7.54 -4.70 17.89
C GLU A 276 -7.11 -3.99 16.62
N ILE A 277 -6.30 -2.94 16.77
CA ILE A 277 -5.93 -2.04 15.66
C ILE A 277 -4.41 -2.01 15.52
N LEU A 278 -3.92 -2.40 14.36
CA LEU A 278 -2.50 -2.30 13.99
C LEU A 278 -2.31 -1.18 12.98
N VAL A 279 -1.66 -0.09 13.38
CA VAL A 279 -1.33 1.04 12.49
C VAL A 279 0.06 0.81 11.90
N THR A 280 0.21 0.90 10.58
CA THR A 280 1.46 0.51 9.91
C THR A 280 1.72 1.30 8.63
N THR A 281 2.97 1.21 8.13
CA THR A 281 3.32 1.63 6.77
C THR A 281 3.40 0.43 5.82
N ASP A 282 3.32 0.66 4.50
CA ASP A 282 3.41 -0.40 3.49
C ASP A 282 4.66 -1.26 3.64
N VAL A 283 5.83 -0.62 3.74
CA VAL A 283 7.12 -1.30 3.87
C VAL A 283 7.15 -2.25 5.08
N THR A 284 6.54 -1.83 6.18
CA THR A 284 6.51 -2.65 7.40
C THR A 284 5.46 -3.75 7.30
N ALA A 285 4.30 -3.45 6.75
CA ALA A 285 3.19 -4.39 6.61
C ALA A 285 3.50 -5.57 5.68
N ARG A 286 4.36 -5.37 4.67
CA ARG A 286 4.78 -6.44 3.75
C ARG A 286 5.59 -7.55 4.44
N GLY A 287 6.38 -7.16 5.44
CA GLY A 287 7.13 -8.13 6.23
C GLY A 287 6.37 -8.78 7.38
N ILE A 288 5.09 -8.47 7.53
CA ILE A 288 4.29 -8.96 8.66
C ILE A 288 3.34 -10.06 8.19
N ASP A 289 3.43 -11.23 8.84
CA ASP A 289 2.47 -12.32 8.68
C ASP A 289 1.21 -12.00 9.50
N VAL A 290 0.42 -11.09 8.98
CA VAL A 290 -0.92 -10.77 9.44
C VAL A 290 -1.85 -10.85 8.25
N THR A 291 -2.74 -11.82 8.30
CA THR A 291 -3.76 -12.04 7.28
C THR A 291 -5.08 -12.42 7.95
N GLY A 292 -6.19 -12.21 7.26
CA GLY A 292 -7.50 -12.53 7.78
C GLY A 292 -7.98 -11.55 8.85
N VAL A 293 -7.55 -10.28 8.80
CA VAL A 293 -8.17 -9.23 9.60
C VAL A 293 -9.58 -8.93 9.07
N ASP A 294 -10.48 -8.51 9.95
CA ASP A 294 -11.87 -8.22 9.57
C ASP A 294 -11.95 -6.98 8.67
N ALA A 295 -11.09 -5.99 8.94
CA ALA A 295 -11.10 -4.74 8.18
C ALA A 295 -9.69 -4.20 7.88
N VAL A 296 -9.56 -3.57 6.71
CA VAL A 296 -8.40 -2.77 6.31
C VAL A 296 -8.83 -1.33 6.12
N PHE A 297 -8.12 -0.40 6.73
CA PHE A 297 -8.34 1.03 6.56
C PHE A 297 -7.15 1.65 5.82
N ASN A 298 -7.37 2.17 4.63
CA ASN A 298 -6.41 3.02 3.94
C ASN A 298 -6.62 4.46 4.44
N TYR A 299 -5.93 4.83 5.52
CA TYR A 299 -5.93 6.22 6.03
C TYR A 299 -5.32 7.17 5.01
N ASP A 300 -4.22 6.73 4.37
CA ASP A 300 -3.64 7.37 3.20
C ASP A 300 -3.73 6.45 1.99
N LEU A 301 -3.99 7.02 0.81
CA LEU A 301 -3.84 6.29 -0.44
C LEU A 301 -2.39 5.82 -0.62
N PRO A 302 -2.16 4.61 -1.12
CA PRO A 302 -0.81 4.14 -1.41
C PRO A 302 -0.18 4.96 -2.54
N GLN A 303 1.17 5.01 -2.57
CA GLN A 303 1.90 5.69 -3.64
C GLN A 303 1.89 4.92 -4.96
N ASP A 304 1.80 3.59 -4.89
CA ASP A 304 1.71 2.69 -6.03
C ASP A 304 0.43 1.83 -5.96
N ASN A 305 -0.14 1.57 -7.12
CA ASN A 305 -1.39 0.81 -7.25
C ASN A 305 -1.26 -0.64 -6.73
N GLU A 306 -0.08 -1.25 -6.84
CA GLU A 306 0.20 -2.58 -6.32
C GLU A 306 0.07 -2.65 -4.80
N TYR A 307 0.46 -1.60 -4.09
CA TYR A 307 0.35 -1.54 -2.64
C TYR A 307 -1.09 -1.61 -2.17
N TYR A 308 -2.03 -1.08 -2.97
CA TYR A 308 -3.44 -1.20 -2.67
C TYR A 308 -3.90 -2.67 -2.60
N ILE A 309 -3.46 -3.50 -3.56
CA ILE A 309 -3.77 -4.94 -3.58
C ILE A 309 -3.14 -5.64 -2.36
N HIS A 310 -1.88 -5.31 -2.03
CA HIS A 310 -1.19 -5.89 -0.88
C HIS A 310 -1.81 -5.51 0.47
N ARG A 311 -2.35 -4.29 0.59
CA ARG A 311 -3.07 -3.81 1.77
C ARG A 311 -4.42 -4.51 1.90
N THR A 312 -5.26 -4.45 0.87
CA THR A 312 -6.59 -5.06 0.87
C THR A 312 -6.52 -6.58 1.01
N GLY A 313 -5.51 -7.21 0.43
CA GLY A 313 -5.25 -8.64 0.59
C GLY A 313 -4.86 -9.08 2.02
N ARG A 314 -4.84 -8.19 3.03
CA ARG A 314 -4.72 -8.57 4.44
C ARG A 314 -6.06 -9.02 5.02
N THR A 315 -7.17 -8.70 4.37
CA THR A 315 -8.51 -9.20 4.70
C THR A 315 -9.04 -10.15 3.61
N GLY A 316 -10.20 -10.73 3.78
CA GLY A 316 -10.88 -11.56 2.76
C GLY A 316 -10.15 -12.85 2.40
N ARG A 317 -9.50 -13.55 3.36
CA ARG A 317 -8.76 -14.79 3.12
C ARG A 317 -9.40 -16.01 3.78
N ALA A 318 -9.04 -17.19 3.30
CA ALA A 318 -9.49 -18.48 3.83
C ALA A 318 -11.02 -18.67 3.87
N GLY A 319 -11.73 -18.10 2.88
CA GLY A 319 -13.19 -18.21 2.80
C GLY A 319 -13.97 -17.23 3.69
N HIS A 320 -13.27 -16.35 4.41
CA HIS A 320 -13.92 -15.27 5.18
C HIS A 320 -14.06 -14.00 4.32
N THR A 321 -15.20 -13.36 4.41
CA THR A 321 -15.41 -12.03 3.84
C THR A 321 -14.63 -10.99 4.61
N GLY A 322 -14.17 -9.94 3.94
CA GLY A 322 -13.48 -8.84 4.59
C GLY A 322 -13.88 -7.50 3.98
N THR A 323 -13.55 -6.42 4.68
CA THR A 323 -13.91 -5.08 4.20
C THR A 323 -12.68 -4.17 4.15
N ALA A 324 -12.55 -3.42 3.06
CA ALA A 324 -11.53 -2.38 2.91
C ALA A 324 -12.19 -1.01 2.85
N TYR A 325 -11.76 -0.11 3.69
CA TYR A 325 -12.22 1.27 3.79
C TYR A 325 -11.12 2.23 3.38
N THR A 326 -11.38 3.14 2.46
CA THR A 326 -10.41 4.09 1.97
C THR A 326 -10.87 5.52 2.26
N LEU A 327 -10.02 6.31 2.94
CA LEU A 327 -10.29 7.71 3.26
C LEU A 327 -9.62 8.61 2.23
N ILE A 328 -10.41 9.42 1.54
CA ILE A 328 -9.89 10.38 0.57
C ILE A 328 -10.27 11.81 0.98
N SER A 329 -9.42 12.78 0.60
CA SER A 329 -9.70 14.21 0.78
C SER A 329 -9.44 14.94 -0.52
N GLY A 330 -10.49 15.55 -1.06
CA GLY A 330 -10.42 16.36 -2.25
C GLY A 330 -10.26 15.59 -3.57
N ARG A 331 -10.38 16.32 -4.68
CA ARG A 331 -10.46 15.75 -6.04
C ARG A 331 -9.20 15.01 -6.48
N ARG A 332 -8.02 15.46 -6.03
CA ARG A 332 -6.76 14.80 -6.39
C ARG A 332 -6.74 13.34 -5.92
N GLN A 333 -7.06 13.11 -4.65
CA GLN A 333 -7.09 11.74 -4.11
C GLN A 333 -8.22 10.90 -4.74
N LEU A 334 -9.33 11.54 -5.15
CA LEU A 334 -10.37 10.84 -5.92
C LEU A 334 -9.84 10.37 -7.28
N TYR A 335 -9.04 11.19 -7.98
CA TYR A 335 -8.41 10.76 -9.25
C TYR A 335 -7.41 9.61 -9.03
N GLU A 336 -6.56 9.72 -8.02
CA GLU A 336 -5.62 8.66 -7.63
C GLU A 336 -6.38 7.35 -7.31
N LEU A 337 -7.50 7.42 -6.58
CA LEU A 337 -8.35 6.28 -6.29
C LEU A 337 -8.96 5.67 -7.57
N ARG A 338 -9.40 6.50 -8.53
CA ARG A 338 -9.94 6.01 -9.82
C ARG A 338 -8.87 5.36 -10.70
N GLU A 339 -7.61 5.74 -10.56
CA GLU A 339 -6.48 5.04 -11.21
C GLU A 339 -6.23 3.68 -10.57
N ILE A 340 -6.27 3.59 -9.23
CA ILE A 340 -6.21 2.34 -8.48
C ILE A 340 -7.35 1.41 -8.91
N GLU A 341 -8.57 1.90 -8.98
CA GLU A 341 -9.76 1.14 -9.40
C GLU A 341 -9.60 0.53 -10.81
N ARG A 342 -9.09 1.34 -11.77
CA ARG A 342 -8.80 0.88 -13.14
C ARG A 342 -7.68 -0.17 -13.18
N TYR A 343 -6.64 0.00 -12.38
CA TYR A 343 -5.52 -0.92 -12.32
C TYR A 343 -5.92 -2.26 -11.68
N THR A 344 -6.60 -2.20 -10.55
CA THR A 344 -7.00 -3.37 -9.76
C THR A 344 -8.23 -4.07 -10.31
N LYS A 345 -9.02 -3.40 -11.16
CA LYS A 345 -10.36 -3.82 -11.63
C LYS A 345 -11.33 -4.09 -10.47
N ALA A 346 -11.08 -3.49 -9.31
CA ALA A 346 -11.93 -3.59 -8.14
C ALA A 346 -13.06 -2.56 -8.24
N ASP A 347 -14.24 -2.92 -7.76
CA ASP A 347 -15.37 -1.99 -7.59
C ASP A 347 -15.26 -1.35 -6.20
N ILE A 348 -14.85 -0.07 -6.14
CA ILE A 348 -14.70 0.67 -4.90
C ILE A 348 -15.88 1.64 -4.76
N ILE A 349 -16.82 1.28 -3.90
CA ILE A 349 -18.12 1.94 -3.79
C ILE A 349 -18.02 3.17 -2.87
N GLU A 350 -18.55 4.31 -3.33
CA GLU A 350 -18.69 5.49 -2.50
C GLU A 350 -19.70 5.30 -1.38
N LYS A 351 -19.33 5.61 -0.15
CA LYS A 351 -20.26 5.68 0.99
C LYS A 351 -20.16 7.02 1.71
N SER A 352 -21.26 7.49 2.22
CA SER A 352 -21.28 8.61 3.18
C SER A 352 -20.87 8.12 4.56
N LEU A 353 -20.20 8.98 5.32
CA LEU A 353 -19.92 8.67 6.72
C LEU A 353 -21.23 8.46 7.47
N PRO A 354 -21.31 7.44 8.34
CA PRO A 354 -22.52 7.16 9.10
C PRO A 354 -22.87 8.32 10.04
N GLU A 355 -24.14 8.62 10.13
CA GLU A 355 -24.64 9.63 11.07
C GLU A 355 -24.64 9.08 12.49
N LYS A 356 -24.59 9.98 13.46
CA LYS A 356 -24.64 9.60 14.89
C LYS A 356 -25.87 8.76 15.24
N SER A 357 -27.01 9.07 14.63
CA SER A 357 -28.27 8.30 14.77
C SER A 357 -28.14 6.86 14.26
N GLU A 358 -27.46 6.68 13.12
CA GLU A 358 -27.22 5.36 12.53
C GLU A 358 -26.29 4.53 13.41
N ILE A 359 -25.19 5.15 13.91
CA ILE A 359 -24.26 4.47 14.84
C ILE A 359 -24.98 4.04 16.10
N ILE A 360 -25.80 4.91 16.70
CA ILE A 360 -26.59 4.55 17.88
C ILE A 360 -27.53 3.38 17.57
N SER A 361 -28.15 3.33 16.40
CA SER A 361 -28.97 2.19 15.98
C SER A 361 -28.16 0.91 15.86
N MET A 362 -27.01 0.96 15.15
CA MET A 362 -26.11 -0.20 15.02
C MET A 362 -25.63 -0.73 16.37
N LYS A 363 -25.30 0.17 17.31
CA LYS A 363 -24.86 -0.22 18.66
C LYS A 363 -25.98 -0.82 19.50
N LYS A 364 -27.22 -0.38 19.33
CA LYS A 364 -28.38 -1.03 19.96
C LYS A 364 -28.54 -2.46 19.45
N ASP A 365 -28.46 -2.67 18.14
CA ASP A 365 -28.58 -4.00 17.54
C ASP A 365 -27.45 -4.93 17.96
N GLU A 366 -26.22 -4.40 18.09
CA GLU A 366 -25.05 -5.12 18.61
C GLU A 366 -25.27 -5.57 20.07
N ILE A 367 -25.71 -4.65 20.95
CA ILE A 367 -26.01 -4.95 22.34
C ILE A 367 -27.12 -6.02 22.45
N ILE A 368 -28.17 -5.93 21.63
CA ILE A 368 -29.25 -6.92 21.58
C ILE A 368 -28.68 -8.29 21.20
N SER A 369 -27.87 -8.36 20.14
CA SER A 369 -27.27 -9.59 19.65
C SER A 369 -26.31 -10.22 20.67
N GLU A 370 -25.52 -9.39 21.35
CA GLU A 370 -24.59 -9.82 22.39
C GLU A 370 -25.37 -10.43 23.58
N ILE A 371 -26.37 -9.73 24.09
CA ILE A 371 -27.20 -10.24 25.20
C ILE A 371 -27.90 -11.53 24.78
N ALA A 372 -28.44 -11.60 23.56
CA ALA A 372 -29.13 -12.79 23.07
C ALA A 372 -28.19 -13.99 22.86
N SER A 373 -26.90 -13.77 22.68
CA SER A 373 -25.89 -14.83 22.54
C SER A 373 -25.42 -15.45 23.86
N ILE A 374 -25.75 -14.83 25.01
CA ILE A 374 -25.38 -15.33 26.32
C ILE A 374 -26.31 -16.49 26.68
N ASN A 375 -25.81 -17.71 26.63
CA ASN A 375 -26.57 -18.93 26.94
C ASN A 375 -26.38 -19.42 28.36
N GLU A 376 -25.35 -18.97 29.06
CA GLU A 376 -25.02 -19.40 30.40
C GLU A 376 -25.01 -18.20 31.36
N THR A 377 -25.67 -18.33 32.50
CA THR A 377 -25.63 -17.36 33.60
C THR A 377 -24.89 -17.96 34.77
N VAL A 378 -24.15 -17.13 35.48
CA VAL A 378 -23.45 -17.55 36.70
C VAL A 378 -24.38 -17.36 37.92
N ARG A 379 -24.31 -18.29 38.87
CA ARG A 379 -25.17 -18.30 40.06
C ARG A 379 -25.05 -17.04 40.91
N GLU A 380 -23.85 -16.49 40.95
CA GLU A 380 -23.54 -15.25 41.67
C GLU A 380 -24.29 -14.03 41.13
N ALA A 381 -24.73 -14.08 39.87
CA ALA A 381 -25.53 -13.01 39.28
C ALA A 381 -26.93 -12.92 39.90
N ASP A 382 -27.54 -14.05 40.24
CA ASP A 382 -28.83 -14.08 40.94
C ASP A 382 -28.73 -13.46 42.32
N ASP A 383 -27.65 -13.76 43.09
CA ASP A 383 -27.40 -13.16 44.41
C ASP A 383 -27.29 -11.63 44.36
N VAL A 384 -26.67 -11.11 43.28
CA VAL A 384 -26.57 -9.67 43.05
C VAL A 384 -27.93 -9.06 42.75
N LEU A 385 -28.72 -9.73 41.88
CA LEU A 385 -30.08 -9.27 41.53
C LEU A 385 -31.00 -9.27 42.74
N GLU A 386 -30.95 -10.30 43.65
CA GLU A 386 -31.73 -10.33 44.89
C GLU A 386 -31.38 -9.17 45.85
N LYS A 387 -30.07 -8.86 45.97
CA LYS A 387 -29.62 -7.73 46.79
C LYS A 387 -30.08 -6.39 46.22
N LEU A 388 -30.04 -6.22 44.90
CA LEU A 388 -30.56 -5.02 44.25
C LEU A 388 -32.08 -4.88 44.42
N ALA A 389 -32.83 -5.99 44.33
CA ALA A 389 -34.27 -6.01 44.55
C ALA A 389 -34.61 -5.64 46.00
N GLY A 390 -33.81 -6.15 46.98
CA GLY A 390 -33.90 -5.77 48.39
C GLY A 390 -33.60 -4.29 48.66
N ALA A 391 -32.80 -3.66 47.81
CA ALA A 391 -32.53 -2.21 47.82
C ALA A 391 -33.59 -1.39 47.06
N GLY A 392 -34.68 -2.01 46.58
CA GLY A 392 -35.75 -1.34 45.84
C GLY A 392 -35.50 -1.13 44.34
N ILE A 393 -34.45 -1.73 43.79
CA ILE A 393 -34.12 -1.66 42.35
C ILE A 393 -34.64 -2.92 41.66
N ASN A 394 -35.67 -2.78 40.85
CA ASN A 394 -36.25 -3.92 40.13
C ASN A 394 -35.38 -4.36 38.93
N TYR A 395 -35.61 -5.58 38.43
CA TYR A 395 -34.82 -6.16 37.31
C TYR A 395 -34.83 -5.31 36.07
N ARG A 396 -35.95 -4.67 35.72
CA ARG A 396 -36.05 -3.77 34.58
C ARG A 396 -35.17 -2.54 34.74
N GLU A 397 -35.14 -1.97 35.93
CA GLU A 397 -34.32 -0.80 36.26
C GLU A 397 -32.82 -1.16 36.25
N THR A 398 -32.46 -2.34 36.78
CA THR A 398 -31.10 -2.87 36.70
C THR A 398 -30.66 -3.02 35.23
N ALA A 399 -31.49 -3.67 34.41
CA ALA A 399 -31.20 -3.83 32.98
C ALA A 399 -31.09 -2.47 32.26
N LEU A 400 -32.00 -1.52 32.54
CA LEU A 400 -31.93 -0.17 31.95
C LEU A 400 -30.66 0.58 32.32
N ARG A 401 -30.19 0.49 33.56
CA ARG A 401 -28.96 1.13 34.03
C ARG A 401 -27.73 0.54 33.30
N LEU A 402 -27.63 -0.80 33.28
CA LEU A 402 -26.53 -1.50 32.62
C LEU A 402 -26.48 -1.23 31.10
N ILE A 403 -27.63 -1.33 30.42
CA ILE A 403 -27.73 -1.04 28.99
C ILE A 403 -27.43 0.44 28.69
N SER A 404 -27.91 1.35 29.56
CA SER A 404 -27.66 2.78 29.41
C SER A 404 -26.18 3.11 29.60
N GLU A 405 -25.52 2.52 30.58
CA GLU A 405 -24.07 2.69 30.80
C GLU A 405 -23.28 2.16 29.60
N LYS A 406 -23.59 0.94 29.14
CA LYS A 406 -22.96 0.35 27.98
C LYS A 406 -23.20 1.19 26.71
N LEU A 407 -24.43 1.59 26.45
CA LEU A 407 -24.76 2.42 25.30
C LEU A 407 -24.07 3.79 25.36
N LYS A 408 -23.96 4.39 26.55
CA LYS A 408 -23.27 5.66 26.77
C LYS A 408 -21.76 5.51 26.46
N SER A 409 -21.11 4.48 27.00
CA SER A 409 -19.68 4.23 26.77
C SER A 409 -19.37 4.01 25.28
N GLU A 410 -20.23 3.31 24.55
CA GLU A 410 -20.09 3.03 23.11
C GLU A 410 -20.37 4.25 22.23
N THR A 411 -21.25 5.17 22.66
CA THR A 411 -21.69 6.31 21.87
C THR A 411 -21.12 7.66 22.34
N GLU A 412 -20.34 7.67 23.42
CA GLU A 412 -19.67 8.87 23.90
C GLU A 412 -18.59 9.33 22.91
N ASN A 413 -18.47 10.64 22.72
CA ASN A 413 -17.48 11.25 21.82
C ASN A 413 -17.55 10.80 20.35
N ILE A 414 -18.76 10.54 19.81
CA ILE A 414 -18.94 10.34 18.38
C ILE A 414 -18.77 11.69 17.68
N PRO A 415 -17.80 11.85 16.73
CA PRO A 415 -17.63 13.09 15.98
C PRO A 415 -18.85 13.35 15.09
N GLU A 416 -19.31 14.58 15.06
CA GLU A 416 -20.35 14.99 14.12
C GLU A 416 -19.70 15.51 12.82
N PHE A 417 -20.19 15.03 11.70
CA PHE A 417 -19.81 15.51 10.37
C PHE A 417 -21.00 16.20 9.73
N GLU A 418 -20.76 17.42 9.26
CA GLU A 418 -21.74 18.06 8.38
C GLU A 418 -21.84 17.22 7.09
N LYS A 419 -23.07 16.99 6.63
CA LYS A 419 -23.27 16.33 5.32
C LYS A 419 -22.51 17.10 4.26
N PRO A 420 -21.66 16.45 3.45
CA PRO A 420 -21.05 17.09 2.32
C PRO A 420 -22.18 17.69 1.48
N ARG A 421 -22.15 19.00 1.26
CA ARG A 421 -23.12 19.63 0.38
C ARG A 421 -23.01 18.97 -0.97
N PRO A 422 -24.10 18.38 -1.53
CA PRO A 422 -24.03 17.66 -2.79
C PRO A 422 -23.41 18.62 -3.83
N LEU A 423 -22.27 18.23 -4.38
CA LEU A 423 -21.61 18.95 -5.46
C LEU A 423 -22.65 19.00 -6.60
N LYS A 424 -23.24 20.18 -6.82
CA LYS A 424 -24.16 20.37 -7.93
C LYS A 424 -23.40 19.99 -9.20
N LYS A 425 -23.76 18.85 -9.80
CA LYS A 425 -23.27 18.46 -11.13
C LYS A 425 -23.40 19.68 -12.03
N GLY A 426 -22.25 20.19 -12.53
CA GLY A 426 -22.17 21.42 -13.30
C GLY A 426 -23.15 21.40 -14.47
N ARG A 427 -24.25 22.12 -14.30
CA ARG A 427 -25.10 22.52 -15.42
C ARG A 427 -24.35 23.64 -16.15
N LYS A 428 -24.31 23.58 -17.47
CA LYS A 428 -23.91 24.71 -18.31
C LYS A 428 -24.65 25.97 -17.83
N GLY A 429 -23.87 26.95 -17.25
CA GLY A 429 -24.43 28.15 -16.65
C GLY A 429 -23.97 28.43 -15.21
N THR A 430 -22.84 27.86 -14.76
CA THR A 430 -22.27 28.15 -13.43
C THR A 430 -21.83 29.61 -13.36
N GLN A 431 -22.32 30.34 -12.34
CA GLN A 431 -21.75 31.63 -11.96
C GLN A 431 -20.27 31.45 -11.69
N THR A 432 -19.44 32.31 -12.31
CA THR A 432 -18.00 32.32 -12.12
C THR A 432 -17.60 33.55 -11.34
N VAL A 433 -16.61 33.41 -10.46
CA VAL A 433 -15.95 34.51 -9.76
C VAL A 433 -14.50 34.59 -10.21
N LYS A 434 -13.89 35.78 -10.07
CA LYS A 434 -12.47 35.94 -10.41
C LYS A 434 -11.63 35.89 -9.13
N VAL A 435 -10.51 35.17 -9.21
CA VAL A 435 -9.44 35.22 -8.23
C VAL A 435 -8.27 36.00 -8.78
N ASP A 436 -7.54 36.68 -7.91
CA ASP A 436 -6.35 37.47 -8.19
C ASP A 436 -5.13 36.73 -7.64
N ILE A 437 -4.15 36.49 -8.49
CA ILE A 437 -2.90 35.82 -8.16
C ILE A 437 -1.77 36.83 -8.22
N SER A 438 -0.98 36.97 -7.17
CA SER A 438 0.07 37.98 -7.00
C SER A 438 1.31 37.76 -7.88
N ILE A 439 1.12 37.36 -9.17
CA ILE A 439 2.18 37.18 -10.15
C ILE A 439 1.71 37.56 -11.55
N GLY A 440 2.56 38.21 -12.34
CA GLY A 440 2.22 38.75 -13.65
C GLY A 440 3.35 38.61 -14.66
N ARG A 441 3.23 39.33 -15.80
CA ARG A 441 4.18 39.31 -16.92
C ARG A 441 5.60 39.71 -16.54
N ASN A 442 5.78 40.56 -15.52
CA ASN A 442 7.09 40.96 -15.00
C ASN A 442 7.94 39.78 -14.49
N LYS A 443 7.34 38.59 -14.28
CA LYS A 443 8.00 37.36 -13.90
C LYS A 443 8.04 36.31 -15.01
N HIS A 444 7.87 36.73 -16.25
CA HIS A 444 7.89 35.88 -17.46
C HIS A 444 6.93 34.67 -17.36
N ILE A 445 5.71 34.90 -16.88
CA ILE A 445 4.69 33.88 -16.70
C ILE A 445 3.79 33.79 -17.93
N ALA A 446 3.49 32.57 -18.36
CA ALA A 446 2.52 32.25 -19.40
C ALA A 446 1.28 31.55 -18.82
N PRO A 447 0.12 31.55 -19.51
CA PRO A 447 -1.12 30.96 -19.01
C PRO A 447 -1.00 29.49 -18.59
N ASN A 448 -0.16 28.72 -19.29
CA ASN A 448 0.07 27.31 -18.96
C ASN A 448 0.74 27.08 -17.60
N PHE A 449 1.62 27.98 -17.16
CA PHE A 449 2.21 27.91 -15.81
C PHE A 449 1.20 28.20 -14.71
N ILE A 450 0.29 29.16 -14.97
CA ILE A 450 -0.80 29.48 -14.03
C ILE A 450 -1.77 28.31 -13.94
N LEU A 451 -2.21 27.80 -15.10
CA LEU A 451 -3.14 26.70 -15.16
C LEU A 451 -2.56 25.42 -14.53
N GLY A 452 -1.29 25.09 -14.86
CA GLY A 452 -0.60 23.94 -14.29
C GLY A 452 -0.53 24.02 -12.77
N ALA A 453 -0.09 25.16 -12.22
CA ALA A 453 0.00 25.34 -10.77
C ALA A 453 -1.36 25.29 -10.06
N LEU A 454 -2.42 25.82 -10.69
CA LEU A 454 -3.78 25.70 -10.14
C LEU A 454 -4.29 24.26 -10.18
N VAL A 455 -4.05 23.55 -11.27
CA VAL A 455 -4.38 22.11 -11.39
C VAL A 455 -3.62 21.28 -10.35
N ASP A 456 -2.32 21.53 -10.20
CA ASP A 456 -1.48 20.84 -9.20
C ASP A 456 -1.91 21.13 -7.76
N ALA A 457 -2.25 22.37 -7.44
CA ALA A 457 -2.66 22.77 -6.10
C ALA A 457 -4.08 22.29 -5.74
N THR A 458 -5.01 22.31 -6.71
CA THR A 458 -6.43 22.00 -6.46
C THR A 458 -6.85 20.60 -6.86
N GLY A 459 -6.07 19.91 -7.72
CA GLY A 459 -6.48 18.65 -8.33
C GLY A 459 -7.68 18.76 -9.29
N MET A 460 -8.12 19.98 -9.63
CA MET A 460 -9.21 20.22 -10.55
C MET A 460 -8.76 20.05 -12.01
N SER A 461 -9.70 19.72 -12.91
CA SER A 461 -9.40 19.69 -14.34
C SER A 461 -9.09 21.11 -14.85
N GLY A 462 -8.11 21.25 -15.75
CA GLY A 462 -7.84 22.53 -16.40
C GLY A 462 -9.04 23.14 -17.15
N ARG A 463 -10.06 22.31 -17.46
CA ARG A 463 -11.32 22.75 -18.09
C ARG A 463 -12.30 23.40 -17.10
N ASP A 464 -12.07 23.26 -15.80
CA ASP A 464 -12.89 23.85 -14.74
C ASP A 464 -12.50 25.32 -14.49
N PHE A 465 -11.32 25.72 -14.95
CA PHE A 465 -10.85 27.11 -14.91
C PHE A 465 -11.27 27.85 -16.16
N GLY A 466 -11.85 29.03 -15.98
CA GLY A 466 -12.29 29.87 -17.07
C GLY A 466 -11.15 30.75 -17.62
N LYS A 467 -11.46 31.98 -17.99
CA LYS A 467 -10.54 32.90 -18.63
C LYS A 467 -9.39 33.29 -17.68
N ILE A 468 -8.15 33.23 -18.20
CA ILE A 468 -6.92 33.69 -17.53
C ILE A 468 -6.47 34.98 -18.18
N ASP A 469 -6.49 36.07 -17.45
CA ASP A 469 -6.02 37.39 -17.89
C ASP A 469 -4.75 37.75 -17.11
N ILE A 470 -3.58 37.81 -17.79
CA ILE A 470 -2.29 38.14 -17.18
C ILE A 470 -1.99 39.62 -17.34
N PHE A 471 -1.84 40.32 -16.23
CA PHE A 471 -1.41 41.72 -16.15
C PHE A 471 0.10 41.81 -15.85
N ASP A 472 0.64 43.01 -15.74
CA ASP A 472 2.08 43.18 -15.52
C ASP A 472 2.54 42.63 -14.15
N THR A 473 1.75 42.82 -13.10
CA THR A 473 2.09 42.47 -11.70
C THR A 473 1.24 41.35 -11.10
N HIS A 474 0.08 41.06 -11.70
CA HIS A 474 -0.87 40.10 -11.19
C HIS A 474 -1.59 39.35 -12.31
N THR A 475 -2.29 38.26 -11.98
CA THR A 475 -3.08 37.46 -12.94
C THR A 475 -4.46 37.22 -12.36
N THR A 476 -5.51 37.43 -13.16
CA THR A 476 -6.86 37.05 -12.76
C THR A 476 -7.30 35.77 -13.48
N VAL A 477 -7.96 34.87 -12.74
CA VAL A 477 -8.48 33.62 -13.25
C VAL A 477 -9.94 33.47 -12.89
N GLU A 478 -10.78 33.11 -13.85
CA GLU A 478 -12.18 32.79 -13.59
C GLU A 478 -12.27 31.38 -13.02
N ILE A 479 -12.95 31.25 -11.90
CA ILE A 479 -13.18 29.99 -11.20
C ILE A 479 -14.68 29.78 -10.94
N PRO A 480 -15.17 28.55 -10.80
CA PRO A 480 -16.55 28.28 -10.40
C PRO A 480 -16.82 28.89 -9.00
N GLU A 481 -17.91 29.63 -8.84
CA GLU A 481 -18.27 30.21 -7.54
C GLU A 481 -18.48 29.17 -6.46
N ALA A 482 -18.99 28.00 -6.82
CA ALA A 482 -19.18 26.88 -5.90
C ALA A 482 -17.88 26.31 -5.29
N GLU A 483 -16.74 26.50 -5.97
CA GLU A 483 -15.44 25.98 -5.58
C GLU A 483 -14.50 27.08 -5.01
N LYS A 484 -15.01 28.28 -4.86
CA LYS A 484 -14.25 29.47 -4.46
C LYS A 484 -13.44 29.25 -3.18
N ASP A 485 -14.11 28.80 -2.11
CA ASP A 485 -13.47 28.65 -0.80
C ASP A 485 -12.44 27.51 -0.84
N TYR A 486 -12.76 26.39 -1.51
CA TYR A 486 -11.83 25.29 -1.73
C TYR A 486 -10.57 25.70 -2.50
N ILE A 487 -10.73 26.47 -3.58
CA ILE A 487 -9.61 26.94 -4.40
C ILE A 487 -8.72 27.89 -3.60
N LEU A 488 -9.31 28.82 -2.83
CA LEU A 488 -8.55 29.75 -1.99
C LEU A 488 -7.76 29.04 -0.89
N ASP A 489 -8.33 28.03 -0.25
CA ASP A 489 -7.66 27.25 0.79
C ASP A 489 -6.55 26.34 0.20
N SER A 490 -6.81 25.71 -0.94
CA SER A 490 -5.85 24.80 -1.60
C SER A 490 -4.67 25.51 -2.25
N THR A 491 -4.82 26.80 -2.60
CA THR A 491 -3.79 27.58 -3.30
C THR A 491 -2.94 28.46 -2.39
N ASN A 492 -3.17 28.49 -1.08
CA ASN A 492 -2.38 29.27 -0.12
C ASN A 492 -1.73 28.38 0.95
N PRO A 493 -0.38 28.19 0.91
CA PRO A 493 0.59 28.83 0.02
C PRO A 493 0.87 28.05 -1.27
N MET A 494 0.94 28.72 -2.40
CA MET A 494 1.27 28.13 -3.70
C MET A 494 2.56 28.74 -4.27
N LYS A 495 3.25 27.98 -5.15
CA LYS A 495 4.41 28.46 -5.92
C LYS A 495 4.14 28.32 -7.41
N ILE A 496 4.47 29.37 -8.18
CA ILE A 496 4.40 29.35 -9.65
C ILE A 496 5.80 29.69 -10.19
N ASN A 497 6.38 28.77 -10.96
CA ASN A 497 7.73 28.91 -11.50
C ASN A 497 8.76 29.35 -10.43
N GLY A 498 8.72 28.72 -9.24
CA GLY A 498 9.61 28.98 -8.11
C GLY A 498 9.26 30.21 -7.24
N ASN A 499 8.35 31.07 -7.67
CA ASN A 499 7.91 32.24 -6.93
C ASN A 499 6.73 31.90 -6.01
N LYS A 500 6.81 32.30 -4.74
CA LYS A 500 5.66 32.23 -3.82
C LYS A 500 4.61 33.24 -4.28
N VAL A 501 3.36 32.79 -4.38
CA VAL A 501 2.22 33.62 -4.79
C VAL A 501 1.11 33.53 -3.77
N GLU A 502 0.32 34.59 -3.67
CA GLU A 502 -0.88 34.66 -2.86
C GLU A 502 -2.08 34.72 -3.80
N VAL A 503 -3.13 33.95 -3.49
CA VAL A 503 -4.37 33.90 -4.25
C VAL A 503 -5.49 34.47 -3.40
N LYS A 504 -6.18 35.49 -3.92
CA LYS A 504 -7.28 36.21 -3.24
C LYS A 504 -8.48 36.34 -4.16
N LEU A 505 -9.66 36.58 -3.59
CA LEU A 505 -10.80 37.01 -4.39
C LEU A 505 -10.54 38.38 -5.03
N TYR A 506 -10.78 38.48 -6.33
CA TYR A 506 -10.65 39.73 -7.05
C TYR A 506 -11.72 40.73 -6.60
N LYS A 507 -11.29 41.82 -5.96
CA LYS A 507 -12.16 42.92 -5.45
C LYS A 507 -12.10 44.18 -6.32
N GLY A 508 -11.64 44.12 -7.58
CA GLY A 508 -11.28 45.26 -8.37
C GLY A 508 -12.37 45.83 -9.28
N LYS A 509 -12.33 47.13 -9.47
CA LYS A 509 -13.02 47.87 -10.57
C LYS A 509 -12.31 47.54 -11.89
N GLU A 510 -13.08 47.22 -12.96
CA GLU A 510 -12.55 47.03 -14.30
C GLU A 510 -11.75 48.24 -14.78
N THR A 511 -10.44 48.16 -14.76
CA THR A 511 -9.59 49.04 -15.57
C THR A 511 -9.60 48.46 -16.99
N LYS A 512 -10.23 49.18 -17.91
CA LYS A 512 -10.28 48.85 -19.33
C LYS A 512 -8.86 48.62 -19.86
N SER A 513 -8.52 47.35 -20.17
CA SER A 513 -7.29 47.00 -20.86
C SER A 513 -7.33 47.57 -22.27
N ARG A 514 -6.31 48.34 -22.67
CA ARG A 514 -6.05 48.66 -24.08
C ARG A 514 -5.87 47.35 -24.84
N ARG A 515 -6.81 47.02 -25.72
CA ARG A 515 -6.64 45.95 -26.70
C ARG A 515 -5.45 46.32 -27.60
N TYR A 516 -4.40 45.51 -27.55
CA TYR A 516 -3.38 45.53 -28.59
C TYR A 516 -3.96 44.72 -29.77
N ASP A 517 -4.25 45.47 -30.86
CA ASP A 517 -4.59 44.84 -32.15
C ASP A 517 -3.40 44.03 -32.66
N ASN A 518 -3.66 42.76 -32.88
CA ASN A 518 -2.72 41.81 -33.52
C ASN A 518 -2.52 42.27 -34.97
N PRO A 519 -1.29 42.48 -35.46
CA PRO A 519 -1.09 42.83 -36.86
C PRO A 519 -1.55 41.66 -37.74
N LYS A 520 -2.42 41.99 -38.70
CA LYS A 520 -3.01 41.11 -39.68
C LYS A 520 -1.92 40.22 -40.33
N LYS A 521 -2.10 38.91 -40.30
CA LYS A 521 -1.38 37.99 -41.17
C LYS A 521 -1.70 38.31 -42.62
N PRO A 522 -0.72 38.31 -43.55
CA PRO A 522 -0.99 38.51 -44.98
C PRO A 522 -1.84 37.36 -45.52
N GLU A 523 -2.90 37.71 -46.23
CA GLU A 523 -3.75 36.81 -47.00
C GLU A 523 -2.91 36.12 -48.08
N PHE A 524 -2.76 34.80 -47.96
CA PHE A 524 -2.29 33.96 -49.07
C PHE A 524 -3.48 33.55 -49.92
N ASP A 525 -3.44 33.99 -51.16
CA ASP A 525 -4.41 33.82 -52.23
C ASP A 525 -4.73 32.34 -52.53
N ARG A 526 -5.99 31.99 -52.46
CA ARG A 526 -6.51 30.70 -52.89
C ARG A 526 -6.83 30.72 -54.36
N LYS A 527 -5.84 30.40 -55.21
CA LYS A 527 -6.10 29.91 -56.59
C LYS A 527 -4.88 29.14 -57.12
N ALA A 528 -4.99 27.81 -57.10
CA ALA A 528 -4.57 26.92 -58.18
C ALA A 528 -4.76 25.45 -57.78
N ARG A 529 -5.88 24.93 -58.22
CA ARG A 529 -6.15 23.69 -58.97
C ARG A 529 -5.18 22.50 -58.81
N ALA A 530 -5.83 21.45 -58.32
CA ALA A 530 -5.84 20.06 -58.82
C ALA A 530 -4.78 19.67 -59.89
N TYR A 531 -3.99 18.64 -59.56
CA TYR A 531 -3.74 17.47 -60.44
C TYR A 531 -2.87 16.42 -59.73
N GLY A 532 -3.32 15.17 -59.80
CA GLY A 532 -2.41 14.04 -60.04
C GLY A 532 -2.03 13.14 -58.86
N HIS A 533 -2.71 12.01 -58.81
CA HIS A 533 -2.25 10.75 -58.20
C HIS A 533 -0.80 10.37 -58.52
N ARG A 534 -0.03 9.85 -57.56
CA ARG A 534 0.59 8.49 -57.57
C ARG A 534 1.79 8.36 -56.65
N LYS A 535 1.70 7.32 -55.79
CA LYS A 535 2.74 6.35 -55.38
C LYS A 535 4.16 6.83 -55.04
N LYS A 536 4.68 6.58 -53.88
CA LYS A 536 5.57 5.44 -53.51
C LYS A 536 6.27 5.70 -52.17
N ASN A 537 6.45 4.60 -51.45
CA ASN A 537 7.33 4.40 -50.29
C ASN A 537 8.73 4.94 -50.55
N GLU A 538 9.32 5.58 -49.55
CA GLU A 538 10.76 5.48 -49.28
C GLU A 538 11.06 5.75 -47.80
N VAL A 539 11.80 4.81 -47.27
CA VAL A 539 12.42 4.75 -45.95
C VAL A 539 13.63 5.69 -45.97
N TYR A 540 13.80 6.52 -44.96
CA TYR A 540 15.07 7.21 -44.74
C TYR A 540 15.64 6.84 -43.38
N ASP A 541 16.72 6.05 -43.42
CA ASP A 541 17.68 5.83 -42.35
C ASP A 541 18.43 7.12 -42.02
N TYR A 542 18.52 7.43 -40.72
CA TYR A 542 19.36 8.52 -40.23
C TYR A 542 20.59 7.96 -39.53
N ILE A 543 21.76 8.09 -40.15
CA ILE A 543 23.09 7.76 -39.63
C ILE A 543 23.70 9.03 -39.01
N PRO A 544 24.15 9.06 -37.74
CA PRO A 544 24.92 10.19 -37.27
C PRO A 544 26.42 10.03 -37.52
N ASN A 545 26.97 11.09 -38.07
CA ASN A 545 28.35 11.29 -38.49
C ASN A 545 29.32 11.37 -37.28
N ARG A 546 30.37 10.56 -37.29
CA ARG A 546 31.54 10.66 -36.40
C ARG A 546 32.51 11.71 -36.97
N SER A 547 32.81 12.75 -36.19
CA SER A 547 33.98 13.60 -36.43
C SER A 547 35.07 13.34 -35.40
N LYS A 548 36.26 13.04 -35.92
CA LYS A 548 37.57 12.86 -35.27
C LYS A 548 38.00 14.12 -34.51
N ARG A 549 38.60 13.96 -33.34
CA ARG A 549 39.62 14.87 -32.82
C ARG A 549 40.71 14.15 -32.03
N THR A 550 41.78 14.02 -32.66
CA THR A 550 43.22 14.14 -32.35
C THR A 550 43.70 14.27 -30.87
N LYS A 551 44.70 13.43 -30.62
CA LYS A 551 45.64 13.40 -29.52
C LYS A 551 46.33 14.75 -29.26
N LYS A 552 46.56 15.10 -27.98
CA LYS A 552 47.88 15.66 -27.57
C LYS A 552 48.18 15.24 -26.14
N ARG A 553 49.47 14.86 -25.95
CA ARG A 553 50.20 14.50 -24.74
C ARG A 553 50.31 15.70 -23.79
N HIS A 554 50.20 15.52 -22.51
CA HIS A 554 51.30 15.58 -21.54
C HIS A 554 50.93 14.81 -20.30
#